data_865eed3e24bcca295887fabcb011e3ab
#
_entry.id   865eed3e24bcca295887fabcb011e3ab
#
_cell.length_a   1.000
_cell.length_b   1.000
_cell.length_c   1.000
_cell.angle_alpha   90.00
_cell.angle_beta   90.00
_cell.angle_gamma   90.00
#
_symmetry.space_group_name_H-M   'P 1'
#
loop_
_entity.id
_entity.type
_entity.pdbx_description
1 polymer ?
#
loop_
_entity_poly.entity_id
_entity_poly.type
_entity_poly.pdbx_seq_one_letter_code
_entity_poly.pdbx_strand_id
1 'polypeptide(L)'
;MSLIPVLLGLGSNASREKNLVAGLNALAGLLTRMRCSAVFESVAVGYKGDNFYNLVVAGETDLPLMELDRRLKFIEADNGRYAPDRKGLPLDIDVLMYDQLVGNFHGLELPRPEILRNAFVLWPLALLVPDVRHPLANACFASLWEESRIQQQLWPVSFRWHDLELTPSALLQAHPR
;
A
#
# COMPACT_ATOMS: atom_id res chain seq x y z
N MET A 1 -4.53 -11.22 -23.65
CA MET A 1 -3.97 -9.97 -23.12
C MET A 1 -2.92 -10.31 -22.06
N SER A 2 -1.81 -9.61 -22.10
CA SER A 2 -0.76 -9.81 -21.11
C SER A 2 -1.14 -9.14 -19.80
N LEU A 3 -0.82 -9.80 -18.68
CA LEU A 3 -1.01 -9.25 -17.34
C LEU A 3 0.21 -8.41 -16.97
N ILE A 4 -0.04 -7.29 -16.35
CA ILE A 4 0.98 -6.33 -15.95
C ILE A 4 1.13 -6.38 -14.43
N PRO A 5 2.35 -6.58 -13.90
CA PRO A 5 2.56 -6.55 -12.46
C PRO A 5 2.38 -5.13 -11.92
N VAL A 6 1.66 -5.02 -10.81
CA VAL A 6 1.40 -3.75 -10.15
C VAL A 6 1.67 -3.87 -8.65
N LEU A 7 2.05 -2.74 -8.05
CA LEU A 7 2.18 -2.59 -6.61
C LEU A 7 1.29 -1.44 -6.17
N LEU A 8 0.48 -1.70 -5.16
CA LEU A 8 -0.48 -0.73 -4.62
C LEU A 8 -0.20 -0.50 -3.14
N GLY A 9 -0.40 0.73 -2.69
CA GLY A 9 -0.36 1.06 -1.27
C GLY A 9 -1.77 1.32 -0.76
N LEU A 10 -2.10 0.78 0.41
CA LEU A 10 -3.38 1.01 1.08
C LEU A 10 -3.15 1.62 2.45
N GLY A 11 -4.00 2.57 2.82
CA GLY A 11 -3.97 3.18 4.14
C GLY A 11 -5.34 3.59 4.61
N SER A 12 -5.51 3.63 5.93
CA SER A 12 -6.75 4.10 6.58
C SER A 12 -6.44 4.56 8.00
N ASN A 13 -7.03 5.68 8.42
CA ASN A 13 -7.00 6.11 9.81
C ASN A 13 -8.40 6.37 10.39
N ALA A 14 -9.43 5.82 9.73
CA ALA A 14 -10.81 5.90 10.21
C ALA A 14 -11.49 4.55 9.93
N SER A 15 -12.06 3.93 10.98
CA SER A 15 -12.60 2.56 10.89
C SER A 15 -11.65 1.63 10.12
N ARG A 16 -10.43 1.59 10.57
CA ARG A 16 -9.28 1.06 9.83
C ARG A 16 -9.47 -0.38 9.35
N GLU A 17 -9.89 -1.27 10.25
CA GLU A 17 -10.09 -2.68 9.89
C GLU A 17 -11.20 -2.84 8.87
N LYS A 18 -12.34 -2.20 9.10
CA LYS A 18 -13.49 -2.27 8.21
C LYS A 18 -13.15 -1.76 6.81
N ASN A 19 -12.52 -0.60 6.73
CA ASN A 19 -12.23 0.03 5.45
C ASN A 19 -11.14 -0.69 4.67
N LEU A 20 -10.10 -1.20 5.36
CA LEU A 20 -9.06 -1.99 4.69
C LEU A 20 -9.61 -3.33 4.20
N VAL A 21 -10.46 -4.00 4.98
CA VAL A 21 -11.09 -5.25 4.54
C VAL A 21 -11.95 -4.99 3.29
N ALA A 22 -12.74 -3.92 3.29
CA ALA A 22 -13.53 -3.56 2.11
C ALA A 22 -12.65 -3.28 0.88
N GLY A 23 -11.55 -2.57 1.07
CA GLY A 23 -10.58 -2.31 0.00
C GLY A 23 -9.96 -3.59 -0.53
N LEU A 24 -9.52 -4.48 0.35
CA LEU A 24 -8.93 -5.77 -0.04
C LEU A 24 -9.94 -6.65 -0.78
N ASN A 25 -11.19 -6.69 -0.33
CA ASN A 25 -12.26 -7.43 -1.01
C ASN A 25 -12.47 -6.91 -2.44
N ALA A 26 -12.49 -5.59 -2.61
CA ALA A 26 -12.65 -4.98 -3.94
C ALA A 26 -11.45 -5.29 -4.84
N LEU A 27 -10.23 -5.19 -4.30
CA LEU A 27 -9.01 -5.49 -5.05
C LEU A 27 -8.92 -6.97 -5.44
N ALA A 28 -9.40 -7.87 -4.61
CA ALA A 28 -9.42 -9.30 -4.93
C ALA A 28 -10.27 -9.61 -6.16
N GLY A 29 -11.29 -8.80 -6.44
CA GLY A 29 -12.09 -8.90 -7.65
C GLY A 29 -11.49 -8.20 -8.87
N LEU A 30 -10.45 -7.39 -8.65
CA LEU A 30 -9.84 -6.56 -9.69
C LEU A 30 -8.47 -7.09 -10.16
N LEU A 31 -7.72 -7.73 -9.27
CA LEU A 31 -6.35 -8.18 -9.53
C LEU A 31 -6.26 -9.69 -9.64
N THR A 32 -5.30 -10.15 -10.43
CA THR A 32 -4.92 -11.57 -10.54
C THR A 32 -3.68 -11.81 -9.67
N ARG A 33 -3.60 -12.97 -9.03
CA ARG A 33 -2.46 -13.39 -8.19
C ARG A 33 -2.13 -12.37 -7.11
N MET A 34 -3.16 -11.87 -6.47
CA MET A 34 -3.02 -10.85 -5.42
C MET A 34 -2.32 -11.42 -4.19
N ARG A 35 -1.33 -10.68 -3.68
CA ARG A 35 -0.62 -10.95 -2.44
C ARG A 35 -0.59 -9.69 -1.58
N CYS A 36 -0.74 -9.86 -0.27
CA CYS A 36 -0.74 -8.75 0.69
C CYS A 36 0.51 -8.81 1.55
N SER A 37 1.05 -7.65 1.89
CA SER A 37 2.11 -7.54 2.92
C SER A 37 1.53 -7.65 4.32
N ALA A 38 2.41 -7.71 5.31
CA ALA A 38 2.08 -7.43 6.70
C ALA A 38 1.44 -6.04 6.81
N VAL A 39 0.63 -5.84 7.85
CA VAL A 39 -0.01 -4.54 8.14
C VAL A 39 0.79 -3.84 9.23
N PHE A 40 1.00 -2.53 9.05
CA PHE A 40 1.71 -1.69 10.00
C PHE A 40 0.81 -0.58 10.50
N GLU A 41 0.92 -0.28 11.77
CA GLU A 41 0.37 0.94 12.33
C GLU A 41 1.46 2.01 12.28
N SER A 42 1.11 3.23 11.85
CA SER A 42 2.05 4.33 11.75
C SER A 42 1.45 5.62 12.29
N VAL A 43 2.31 6.48 12.86
CA VAL A 43 1.91 7.82 13.26
C VAL A 43 1.72 8.66 11.99
N ALA A 44 0.65 9.47 11.97
CA ALA A 44 0.35 10.33 10.82
C ALA A 44 1.53 11.26 10.52
N VAL A 45 1.88 11.37 9.22
CA VAL A 45 2.99 12.20 8.75
C VAL A 45 2.42 13.47 8.13
N GLY A 46 2.92 14.63 8.60
CA GLY A 46 2.58 15.93 8.01
C GLY A 46 1.31 16.59 8.54
N TYR A 47 0.57 15.95 9.43
CA TYR A 47 -0.61 16.55 10.08
C TYR A 47 -0.96 15.80 11.36
N LYS A 48 -1.80 16.41 12.19
CA LYS A 48 -2.32 15.78 13.40
C LYS A 48 -3.55 14.95 13.04
N GLY A 49 -3.53 13.68 13.40
CA GLY A 49 -4.64 12.78 13.18
C GLY A 49 -4.38 11.44 13.84
N ASP A 50 -5.37 10.57 13.77
CA ASP A 50 -5.25 9.21 14.28
C ASP A 50 -4.20 8.42 13.48
N ASN A 51 -3.60 7.43 14.12
CA ASN A 51 -2.64 6.56 13.48
C ASN A 51 -3.27 5.80 12.30
N PHE A 52 -2.46 5.59 11.28
CA PHE A 52 -2.86 4.80 10.12
C PHE A 52 -2.58 3.33 10.33
N TYR A 53 -3.38 2.49 9.67
CA TYR A 53 -2.96 1.15 9.25
C TYR A 53 -2.57 1.23 7.77
N ASN A 54 -1.42 0.66 7.44
CA ASN A 54 -0.89 0.66 6.08
C ASN A 54 -0.44 -0.74 5.69
N LEU A 55 -0.64 -1.08 4.42
CA LEU A 55 -0.06 -2.28 3.83
C LEU A 55 0.17 -2.04 2.33
N VAL A 56 0.90 -2.95 1.71
CA VAL A 56 1.07 -2.95 0.26
C VAL A 56 0.51 -4.24 -0.32
N VAL A 57 0.05 -4.14 -1.55
CA VAL A 57 -0.52 -5.27 -2.30
C VAL A 57 0.23 -5.41 -3.60
N ALA A 58 0.63 -6.63 -3.92
CA ALA A 58 1.19 -7.00 -5.21
C ALA A 58 0.15 -7.82 -5.97
N GLY A 59 0.05 -7.60 -7.27
CA GLY A 59 -0.86 -8.34 -8.12
C GLY A 59 -0.58 -8.07 -9.58
N GLU A 60 -1.44 -8.57 -10.42
CA GLU A 60 -1.36 -8.39 -11.87
C GLU A 60 -2.69 -7.88 -12.40
N THR A 61 -2.65 -7.07 -13.44
CA THR A 61 -3.85 -6.49 -14.06
C THR A 61 -3.72 -6.49 -15.58
N ASP A 62 -4.85 -6.62 -16.26
CA ASP A 62 -4.95 -6.40 -17.70
C ASP A 62 -5.47 -4.98 -18.02
N LEU A 63 -5.75 -4.17 -16.99
CA LEU A 63 -6.26 -2.81 -17.18
C LEU A 63 -5.13 -1.85 -17.57
N PRO A 64 -5.40 -0.93 -18.52
CA PRO A 64 -4.49 0.21 -18.71
C PRO A 64 -4.36 1.03 -17.42
N LEU A 65 -3.22 1.71 -17.26
CA LEU A 65 -2.90 2.45 -16.04
C LEU A 65 -4.03 3.40 -15.60
N MET A 66 -4.54 4.21 -16.51
CA MET A 66 -5.56 5.21 -16.13
C MET A 66 -6.89 4.57 -15.78
N GLU A 67 -7.21 3.43 -16.39
CA GLU A 67 -8.41 2.67 -16.01
C GLU A 67 -8.25 2.04 -14.62
N LEU A 68 -7.07 1.49 -14.34
CA LEU A 68 -6.77 0.98 -12.99
C LEU A 68 -6.94 2.10 -11.96
N ASP A 69 -6.31 3.24 -12.18
CA ASP A 69 -6.40 4.39 -11.27
C ASP A 69 -7.86 4.81 -11.06
N ARG A 70 -8.65 4.85 -12.13
CA ARG A 70 -10.06 5.19 -12.05
C ARG A 70 -10.84 4.20 -11.18
N ARG A 71 -10.58 2.90 -11.33
CA ARG A 71 -11.21 1.85 -10.51
C ARG A 71 -10.84 1.99 -9.03
N LEU A 72 -9.58 2.33 -8.75
CA LEU A 72 -9.13 2.54 -7.37
C LEU A 72 -9.86 3.73 -6.73
N LYS A 73 -10.07 4.81 -7.47
CA LYS A 73 -10.83 5.97 -7.00
C LYS A 73 -12.29 5.64 -6.71
N PHE A 74 -12.90 4.77 -7.50
CA PHE A 74 -14.25 4.28 -7.22
C PHE A 74 -14.30 3.48 -5.92
N ILE A 75 -13.32 2.62 -5.68
CA ILE A 75 -13.24 1.85 -4.43
C ILE A 75 -13.11 2.81 -3.24
N GLU A 76 -12.25 3.83 -3.34
CA GLU A 76 -12.13 4.85 -2.30
C GLU A 76 -13.46 5.55 -2.04
N ALA A 77 -14.15 5.97 -3.11
CA ALA A 77 -15.42 6.66 -3.01
C ALA A 77 -16.49 5.80 -2.34
N ASP A 78 -16.56 4.52 -2.68
CA ASP A 78 -17.53 3.58 -2.10
C ASP A 78 -17.29 3.36 -0.60
N ASN A 79 -16.11 3.71 -0.11
CA ASN A 79 -15.74 3.55 1.30
C ASN A 79 -15.62 4.88 2.05
N GLY A 80 -16.31 5.91 1.56
CA GLY A 80 -16.45 7.18 2.27
C GLY A 80 -15.36 8.20 2.07
N ARG A 81 -14.40 7.98 1.15
CA ARG A 81 -13.26 8.85 0.91
C ARG A 81 -13.70 10.32 0.67
N TYR A 82 -14.78 10.52 -0.07
CA TYR A 82 -15.21 11.82 -0.49
C TYR A 82 -16.49 12.30 0.23
N ALA A 83 -16.89 11.62 1.30
CA ALA A 83 -18.03 12.06 2.11
C ALA A 83 -17.72 13.40 2.78
N PRO A 84 -18.63 14.39 2.70
CA PRO A 84 -18.35 15.74 3.22
C PRO A 84 -18.21 15.81 4.74
N ASP A 85 -18.80 14.86 5.45
CA ASP A 85 -18.77 14.78 6.91
C ASP A 85 -17.79 13.74 7.45
N ARG A 86 -16.93 13.19 6.61
CA ARG A 86 -15.96 12.16 7.02
C ARG A 86 -15.02 12.68 8.09
N LYS A 87 -14.63 11.78 9.00
CA LYS A 87 -13.59 12.02 9.98
C LYS A 87 -12.37 11.17 9.58
N GLY A 88 -11.23 11.82 9.42
CA GLY A 88 -10.02 11.15 8.98
C GLY A 88 -10.07 10.71 7.52
N LEU A 89 -9.23 9.75 7.17
CA LEU A 89 -9.08 9.20 5.83
C LEU A 89 -9.54 7.74 5.84
N PRO A 90 -10.79 7.46 5.38
CA PRO A 90 -11.34 6.11 5.48
C PRO A 90 -10.58 5.08 4.65
N LEU A 91 -10.21 5.43 3.42
CA LEU A 91 -9.46 4.52 2.55
C LEU A 91 -8.67 5.30 1.52
N ASP A 92 -7.39 4.99 1.45
CA ASP A 92 -6.46 5.54 0.48
C ASP A 92 -5.83 4.38 -0.27
N ILE A 93 -5.91 4.39 -1.60
CA ILE A 93 -5.33 3.35 -2.44
C ILE A 93 -4.52 4.02 -3.54
N ASP A 94 -3.21 3.85 -3.51
CA ASP A 94 -2.29 4.47 -4.46
C ASP A 94 -1.65 3.43 -5.36
N VAL A 95 -1.52 3.75 -6.65
CA VAL A 95 -0.63 3.00 -7.53
C VAL A 95 0.80 3.40 -7.17
N LEU A 96 1.57 2.44 -6.68
CA LEU A 96 2.99 2.65 -6.34
C LEU A 96 3.88 2.41 -7.54
N MET A 97 3.64 1.30 -8.24
CA MET A 97 4.33 0.95 -9.47
C MET A 97 3.37 0.24 -10.41
N TYR A 98 3.52 0.53 -11.69
CA TYR A 98 2.83 -0.15 -12.78
C TYR A 98 3.92 -0.69 -13.70
N ASP A 99 4.27 -1.97 -13.52
CA ASP A 99 5.47 -2.58 -14.10
C ASP A 99 6.70 -1.72 -13.74
N GLN A 100 7.58 -1.45 -14.67
CA GLN A 100 8.75 -0.57 -14.49
C GLN A 100 8.55 0.81 -15.12
N LEU A 101 7.29 1.24 -15.25
CA LEU A 101 6.93 2.47 -15.92
C LEU A 101 7.42 3.70 -15.14
N VAL A 102 8.05 4.64 -15.84
CA VAL A 102 8.58 5.87 -15.26
C VAL A 102 7.99 7.07 -15.99
N GLY A 103 7.46 8.02 -15.26
CA GLY A 103 6.95 9.26 -15.84
C GLY A 103 5.78 9.85 -15.07
N ASN A 104 5.22 10.92 -15.62
CA ASN A 104 4.00 11.54 -15.11
C ASN A 104 2.88 11.29 -16.12
N PHE A 105 1.82 10.61 -15.67
CA PHE A 105 0.69 10.19 -16.49
C PHE A 105 -0.56 10.87 -15.98
N HIS A 106 -0.86 12.06 -16.52
CA HIS A 106 -2.01 12.87 -16.11
C HIS A 106 -2.02 13.17 -14.60
N GLY A 107 -0.86 13.52 -14.05
CA GLY A 107 -0.70 13.82 -12.63
C GLY A 107 -0.32 12.61 -11.76
N LEU A 108 -0.36 11.40 -12.30
CA LEU A 108 0.08 10.19 -11.60
C LEU A 108 1.56 9.97 -11.88
N GLU A 109 2.39 10.24 -10.88
CA GLU A 109 3.85 10.09 -10.98
C GLU A 109 4.24 8.67 -10.61
N LEU A 110 4.98 7.99 -11.47
CA LEU A 110 5.46 6.62 -11.26
C LEU A 110 6.97 6.53 -11.50
N PRO A 111 7.71 5.73 -10.72
CA PRO A 111 7.24 5.10 -9.48
C PRO A 111 6.82 6.16 -8.47
N ARG A 112 5.89 5.84 -7.60
CA ARG A 112 5.36 6.83 -6.66
C ARG A 112 6.49 7.31 -5.72
N PRO A 113 6.69 8.65 -5.57
CA PRO A 113 7.78 9.17 -4.76
C PRO A 113 7.74 8.74 -3.29
N GLU A 114 6.56 8.47 -2.75
CA GLU A 114 6.37 8.04 -1.37
C GLU A 114 7.09 6.73 -1.05
N ILE A 115 7.37 5.90 -2.05
CA ILE A 115 8.12 4.64 -1.86
C ILE A 115 9.44 4.89 -1.13
N LEU A 116 10.17 5.93 -1.54
CA LEU A 116 11.49 6.23 -0.98
C LEU A 116 11.45 7.21 0.19
N ARG A 117 10.27 7.78 0.49
CA ARG A 117 10.11 8.78 1.55
C ARG A 117 9.45 8.23 2.81
N ASN A 118 8.63 7.20 2.67
CA ASN A 118 7.79 6.71 3.77
C ASN A 118 8.14 5.28 4.13
N ALA A 119 8.54 5.06 5.38
CA ALA A 119 8.84 3.73 5.89
C ALA A 119 7.63 2.81 5.85
N PHE A 120 6.43 3.36 6.01
CA PHE A 120 5.18 2.59 5.97
C PHE A 120 4.80 2.17 4.53
N VAL A 121 5.59 2.55 3.53
CA VAL A 121 5.51 2.04 2.15
C VAL A 121 6.72 1.15 1.85
N LEU A 122 7.92 1.63 2.11
CA LEU A 122 9.15 0.93 1.74
C LEU A 122 9.35 -0.37 2.54
N TRP A 123 9.10 -0.36 3.85
CA TRP A 123 9.28 -1.57 4.66
C TRP A 123 8.33 -2.70 4.23
N PRO A 124 7.02 -2.47 4.11
CA PRO A 124 6.13 -3.52 3.59
C PRO A 124 6.52 -4.02 2.19
N LEU A 125 6.97 -3.14 1.29
CA LEU A 125 7.46 -3.55 -0.03
C LEU A 125 8.68 -4.47 0.08
N ALA A 126 9.62 -4.13 0.96
CA ALA A 126 10.82 -4.94 1.18
C ALA A 126 10.48 -6.34 1.72
N LEU A 127 9.42 -6.44 2.52
CA LEU A 127 8.97 -7.73 3.05
C LEU A 127 8.21 -8.55 2.01
N LEU A 128 7.36 -7.92 1.20
CA LEU A 128 6.51 -8.62 0.25
C LEU A 128 7.23 -8.97 -1.04
N VAL A 129 7.97 -8.03 -1.60
CA VAL A 129 8.64 -8.16 -2.90
C VAL A 129 10.10 -7.69 -2.80
N PRO A 130 10.93 -8.38 -1.98
CA PRO A 130 12.30 -7.94 -1.70
C PRO A 130 13.18 -7.80 -2.93
N ASP A 131 12.94 -8.63 -3.96
CA ASP A 131 13.78 -8.69 -5.15
C ASP A 131 13.33 -7.77 -6.27
N VAL A 132 12.16 -7.11 -6.14
CA VAL A 132 11.70 -6.16 -7.15
C VAL A 132 12.57 -4.91 -7.11
N ARG A 133 12.98 -4.44 -8.29
CA ARG A 133 13.85 -3.28 -8.42
C ARG A 133 13.01 -2.02 -8.61
N HIS A 134 13.43 -0.97 -7.90
CA HIS A 134 12.89 0.36 -8.10
C HIS A 134 13.49 0.95 -9.38
N PRO A 135 12.67 1.38 -10.37
CA PRO A 135 13.20 1.72 -11.69
C PRO A 135 14.10 2.97 -11.72
N LEU A 136 13.98 3.87 -10.74
CA LEU A 136 14.83 5.06 -10.65
C LEU A 136 16.01 4.87 -9.70
N ALA A 137 15.79 4.23 -8.55
CA ALA A 137 16.85 3.97 -7.57
C ALA A 137 17.79 2.84 -8.02
N ASN A 138 17.35 2.04 -8.98
CA ASN A 138 18.13 0.95 -9.57
C ASN A 138 18.67 -0.05 -8.55
N ALA A 139 17.86 -0.33 -7.53
CA ALA A 139 18.15 -1.28 -6.47
C ALA A 139 16.87 -1.98 -6.05
N CYS A 140 16.98 -3.19 -5.50
CA CYS A 140 15.81 -3.93 -5.02
C CYS A 140 15.30 -3.36 -3.69
N PHE A 141 14.04 -3.62 -3.38
CA PHE A 141 13.41 -3.08 -2.18
C PHE A 141 14.09 -3.55 -0.90
N ALA A 142 14.59 -4.79 -0.85
CA ALA A 142 15.33 -5.27 0.31
C ALA A 142 16.55 -4.39 0.60
N SER A 143 17.35 -4.10 -0.43
CA SER A 143 18.54 -3.24 -0.30
C SER A 143 18.17 -1.81 0.07
N LEU A 144 17.13 -1.27 -0.58
CA LEU A 144 16.67 0.09 -0.30
C LEU A 144 16.22 0.25 1.15
N TRP A 145 15.51 -0.75 1.69
CA TRP A 145 15.09 -0.72 3.08
C TRP A 145 16.28 -0.83 4.03
N GLU A 146 17.19 -1.77 3.77
CA GLU A 146 18.38 -1.96 4.60
C GLU A 146 19.24 -0.69 4.70
N GLU A 147 19.37 0.04 3.60
CA GLU A 147 20.15 1.28 3.53
C GLU A 147 19.36 2.53 3.89
N SER A 148 18.06 2.39 4.18
CA SER A 148 17.17 3.53 4.44
C SER A 148 17.57 4.29 5.71
N ARG A 149 17.43 5.61 5.65
CA ARG A 149 17.62 6.53 6.79
C ARG A 149 16.31 7.21 7.21
N ILE A 150 15.17 6.65 6.78
CA ILE A 150 13.86 7.23 7.09
C ILE A 150 13.59 7.12 8.58
N GLN A 151 13.23 8.26 9.21
CA GLN A 151 12.93 8.36 10.63
C GLN A 151 11.42 8.54 10.80
N GLN A 152 10.69 7.44 10.93
CA GLN A 152 9.24 7.45 11.14
C GLN A 152 8.85 6.39 12.16
N GLN A 153 7.77 6.66 12.90
CA GLN A 153 7.28 5.75 13.93
C GLN A 153 6.23 4.82 13.33
N LEU A 154 6.56 3.53 13.25
CA LEU A 154 5.63 2.50 12.81
C LEU A 154 6.01 1.16 13.43
N TRP A 155 5.04 0.27 13.50
CA TRP A 155 5.22 -1.08 14.05
C TRP A 155 4.22 -2.03 13.41
N PRO A 156 4.56 -3.33 13.26
CA PRO A 156 3.63 -4.30 12.70
C PRO A 156 2.48 -4.57 13.67
N VAL A 157 1.31 -4.82 13.12
CA VAL A 157 0.11 -5.17 13.89
C VAL A 157 -0.55 -6.40 13.30
N SER A 158 -1.22 -7.19 14.16
CA SER A 158 -2.02 -8.30 13.70
C SER A 158 -3.21 -7.77 12.89
N PHE A 159 -3.50 -8.42 11.76
CA PHE A 159 -4.62 -8.03 10.91
C PHE A 159 -5.14 -9.27 10.17
N ARG A 160 -6.40 -9.58 10.37
CA ARG A 160 -7.03 -10.76 9.74
C ARG A 160 -7.92 -10.35 8.58
N TRP A 161 -7.76 -11.09 7.48
CA TRP A 161 -8.59 -10.93 6.27
C TRP A 161 -9.01 -12.32 5.81
N HIS A 162 -10.33 -12.61 5.80
CA HIS A 162 -10.86 -13.94 5.47
C HIS A 162 -10.18 -15.08 6.25
N ASP A 163 -10.11 -14.93 7.58
CA ASP A 163 -9.47 -15.88 8.49
C ASP A 163 -7.96 -16.05 8.26
N LEU A 164 -7.37 -15.25 7.38
CA LEU A 164 -5.94 -15.25 7.11
C LEU A 164 -5.28 -14.13 7.90
N GLU A 165 -4.29 -14.47 8.72
CA GLU A 165 -3.47 -13.47 9.40
C GLU A 165 -2.44 -12.93 8.41
N LEU A 166 -2.51 -11.64 8.08
CA LEU A 166 -1.63 -11.02 7.09
C LEU A 166 -0.23 -10.75 7.66
N THR A 167 -0.11 -10.51 8.97
CA THR A 167 1.15 -10.17 9.60
C THR A 167 1.76 -11.40 10.26
N PRO A 168 2.94 -11.87 9.78
CA PRO A 168 3.58 -13.05 10.38
C PRO A 168 3.87 -12.84 11.86
N SER A 169 3.65 -13.89 12.66
CA SER A 169 3.91 -13.84 14.11
C SER A 169 5.36 -13.54 14.44
N ALA A 170 6.30 -14.03 13.61
CA ALA A 170 7.73 -13.73 13.79
C ALA A 170 8.01 -12.23 13.68
N LEU A 171 7.32 -11.53 12.77
CA LEU A 171 7.47 -10.09 12.62
C LEU A 171 6.92 -9.34 13.84
N LEU A 172 5.77 -9.78 14.34
CA LEU A 172 5.16 -9.20 15.55
C LEU A 172 6.08 -9.36 16.76
N GLN A 173 6.68 -10.54 16.92
CA GLN A 173 7.59 -10.84 18.04
C GLN A 173 8.90 -10.05 17.94
N ALA A 174 9.42 -9.87 16.72
CA ALA A 174 10.68 -9.15 16.50
C ALA A 174 10.53 -7.64 16.69
N HIS A 175 9.32 -7.09 16.57
CA HIS A 175 9.06 -5.65 16.65
C HIS A 175 7.86 -5.36 17.55
N PRO A 176 7.92 -5.68 18.86
CA PRO A 176 6.85 -5.33 19.78
C PRO A 176 6.75 -3.82 19.92
N ARG A 177 5.53 -3.32 20.14
CA ARG A 177 5.32 -1.92 20.42
C ARG A 177 5.72 -1.58 21.84
#